data_104b4797c5bf9f647e3bac678f1f5141
#
_entry.id   104b4797c5bf9f647e3bac678f1f5141
#
_cell.length_a   1.000
_cell.length_b   1.000
_cell.length_c   1.000
_cell.angle_alpha   90.00
_cell.angle_beta   90.00
_cell.angle_gamma   90.00
#
_symmetry.space_group_name_H-M   'P 1'
#
loop_
_entity.id
_entity.type
_entity.pdbx_description
1 polymer ?
#
loop_
_entity_poly.entity_id
_entity_poly.type
_entity_poly.pdbx_seq_one_letter_code
_entity_poly.pdbx_strand_id
1 'polypeptide(L)'
;MGNDEVIFGEKNGLKYMQFKKLLELGVNHFYTLKSNGIDFATGGPIEEKSYQVAADVLGVSRDKLMIPKQTHTDCVKCVDSRTSPNDLKFTDGLITDVHGLAISSKNADCILLNFYDPVKKVIANIHSGWRGTYKKIAEKTVIKMINNYGCNPEDIWCFINPSIRVDHFEVDTDVMELGKEIFGFTNRTDDFIQLGRIFEGKQKYNIDTVLINRILLETLGLKPEKIVDCEICSVCNKDKVASARGDGQGYTRAISIMIMPE
;
A
#
# COMPACT_ATOMS: atom_id res chain seq x y z
N MET A 1 -10.36 15.22 -5.49
CA MET A 1 -9.85 13.88 -5.12
C MET A 1 -8.55 14.09 -4.37
N GLY A 2 -8.42 13.51 -3.18
CA GLY A 2 -7.25 13.70 -2.30
C GLY A 2 -7.18 15.08 -1.64
N ASN A 3 -6.15 15.24 -0.82
CA ASN A 3 -5.84 16.47 -0.10
C ASN A 3 -4.63 17.20 -0.73
N ASP A 4 -4.13 18.23 -0.07
CA ASP A 4 -3.01 19.07 -0.57
C ASP A 4 -1.65 18.34 -0.56
N GLU A 5 -1.58 17.12 0.00
CA GLU A 5 -0.36 16.30 0.06
C GLU A 5 -0.01 15.62 -1.28
N VAL A 6 -0.97 15.57 -2.23
CA VAL A 6 -0.79 14.84 -3.48
C VAL A 6 -0.87 15.71 -4.72
N ILE A 7 -0.20 15.25 -5.79
CA ILE A 7 -0.29 15.80 -7.14
C ILE A 7 -0.68 14.69 -8.13
N PHE A 8 -1.24 15.08 -9.25
CA PHE A 8 -1.68 14.18 -10.31
C PHE A 8 -0.92 14.47 -11.59
N GLY A 9 -0.59 13.41 -12.34
CA GLY A 9 0.11 13.51 -13.61
C GLY A 9 -0.37 12.47 -14.60
N GLU A 10 0.07 12.65 -15.85
CA GLU A 10 -0.13 11.69 -16.93
C GLU A 10 1.14 11.64 -17.79
N LYS A 11 1.63 10.44 -18.10
CA LYS A 11 2.76 10.22 -19.01
C LYS A 11 2.58 8.89 -19.73
N ASN A 12 2.77 8.85 -21.04
CA ASN A 12 2.62 7.66 -21.87
C ASN A 12 1.22 7.01 -21.76
N GLY A 13 0.16 7.82 -21.54
CA GLY A 13 -1.21 7.33 -21.35
C GLY A 13 -1.49 6.73 -19.96
N LEU A 14 -0.50 6.68 -19.07
CA LEU A 14 -0.66 6.28 -17.68
C LEU A 14 -0.94 7.51 -16.82
N LYS A 15 -2.11 7.53 -16.18
CA LYS A 15 -2.48 8.52 -15.16
C LYS A 15 -2.00 8.05 -13.81
N TYR A 16 -1.50 8.97 -12.99
CA TYR A 16 -0.95 8.63 -11.68
C TYR A 16 -1.10 9.75 -10.65
N MET A 17 -0.89 9.38 -9.41
CA MET A 17 -0.81 10.25 -8.24
C MET A 17 0.57 10.11 -7.60
N GLN A 18 1.11 11.20 -7.08
CA GLN A 18 2.37 11.24 -6.32
C GLN A 18 2.18 12.05 -5.03
N PHE A 19 2.91 11.69 -3.97
CA PHE A 19 3.01 12.48 -2.76
C PHE A 19 4.07 13.57 -2.91
N LYS A 20 3.71 14.84 -2.68
CA LYS A 20 4.63 15.97 -2.76
C LYS A 20 5.85 15.75 -1.85
N LYS A 21 5.58 15.36 -0.59
CA LYS A 21 6.63 15.17 0.40
C LYS A 21 7.62 14.08 0.02
N LEU A 22 7.18 12.98 -0.56
CA LEU A 22 8.07 11.88 -0.96
C LEU A 22 8.96 12.29 -2.16
N LEU A 23 8.46 13.13 -3.06
CA LEU A 23 9.26 13.74 -4.14
C LEU A 23 10.30 14.72 -3.57
N GLU A 24 9.92 15.58 -2.62
CA GLU A 24 10.85 16.50 -1.94
C GLU A 24 11.98 15.76 -1.22
N LEU A 25 11.69 14.57 -0.68
CA LEU A 25 12.67 13.68 -0.05
C LEU A 25 13.58 12.96 -1.07
N GLY A 26 13.36 13.14 -2.38
CA GLY A 26 14.19 12.60 -3.45
C GLY A 26 13.83 11.19 -3.89
N VAL A 27 12.68 10.65 -3.50
CA VAL A 27 12.21 9.33 -3.94
C VAL A 27 11.23 9.50 -5.09
N ASN A 28 11.56 8.94 -6.26
CA ASN A 28 10.61 8.88 -7.36
C ASN A 28 9.61 7.76 -7.12
N HIS A 29 8.33 8.05 -7.31
CA HIS A 29 7.25 7.10 -7.02
C HIS A 29 5.97 7.53 -7.73
N PHE A 30 5.02 6.61 -7.84
CA PHE A 30 3.63 6.94 -8.16
C PHE A 30 2.68 5.80 -7.76
N TYR A 31 1.42 6.17 -7.62
CA TYR A 31 0.28 5.26 -7.57
C TYR A 31 -0.54 5.45 -8.85
N THR A 32 -0.84 4.37 -9.58
CA THR A 32 -1.55 4.45 -10.87
C THR A 32 -3.04 4.69 -10.67
N LEU A 33 -3.61 5.50 -11.57
CA LEU A 33 -5.04 5.69 -11.70
C LEU A 33 -5.58 4.92 -12.90
N LYS A 34 -6.88 4.71 -12.96
CA LYS A 34 -7.53 4.06 -14.11
C LYS A 34 -7.14 4.75 -15.41
N SER A 35 -6.59 3.99 -16.33
CA SER A 35 -6.10 4.45 -17.63
C SER A 35 -6.48 3.44 -18.70
N ASN A 36 -6.85 3.91 -19.89
CA ASN A 36 -7.29 3.03 -20.98
C ASN A 36 -6.21 2.03 -21.39
N GLY A 37 -6.56 0.74 -21.40
CA GLY A 37 -5.67 -0.34 -21.80
C GLY A 37 -4.55 -0.67 -20.83
N ILE A 38 -4.63 -0.15 -19.59
CA ILE A 38 -3.67 -0.41 -18.51
C ILE A 38 -4.38 -1.09 -17.35
N ASP A 39 -3.89 -2.26 -16.98
CA ASP A 39 -4.40 -3.04 -15.85
C ASP A 39 -3.27 -3.90 -15.26
N PHE A 40 -3.18 -3.91 -13.96
CA PHE A 40 -2.22 -4.71 -13.18
C PHE A 40 -2.88 -5.96 -12.55
N ALA A 41 -3.94 -6.46 -13.17
CA ALA A 41 -4.56 -7.73 -12.79
C ALA A 41 -3.58 -8.91 -12.98
N THR A 42 -3.86 -10.02 -12.32
CA THR A 42 -2.97 -11.19 -12.36
C THR A 42 -3.03 -11.92 -13.68
N GLY A 43 -1.93 -11.89 -14.39
CA GLY A 43 -1.65 -12.72 -15.57
C GLY A 43 -2.01 -12.09 -16.93
N GLY A 44 -1.22 -12.45 -17.93
CA GLY A 44 -1.48 -12.17 -19.33
C GLY A 44 -0.75 -10.97 -19.93
N PRO A 45 -0.90 -10.79 -21.27
CA PRO A 45 -0.15 -9.79 -22.04
C PRO A 45 -0.45 -8.32 -21.63
N ILE A 46 -1.69 -8.04 -21.19
CA ILE A 46 -2.09 -6.68 -20.77
C ILE A 46 -1.35 -6.28 -19.51
N GLU A 47 -1.22 -7.17 -18.53
CA GLU A 47 -0.49 -6.91 -17.31
C GLU A 47 0.99 -6.63 -17.59
N GLU A 48 1.65 -7.45 -18.42
CA GLU A 48 3.07 -7.25 -18.75
C GLU A 48 3.30 -5.94 -19.50
N LYS A 49 2.43 -5.58 -20.45
CA LYS A 49 2.46 -4.28 -21.12
C LYS A 49 2.28 -3.14 -20.13
N SER A 50 1.38 -3.29 -19.16
CA SER A 50 1.13 -2.28 -18.12
C SER A 50 2.36 -2.07 -17.25
N TYR A 51 3.07 -3.13 -16.88
CA TYR A 51 4.34 -3.02 -16.16
C TYR A 51 5.44 -2.36 -17.00
N GLN A 52 5.51 -2.64 -18.31
CA GLN A 52 6.47 -1.95 -19.18
C GLN A 52 6.18 -0.45 -19.22
N VAL A 53 4.91 -0.05 -19.42
CA VAL A 53 4.52 1.37 -19.40
C VAL A 53 4.86 2.03 -18.06
N ALA A 54 4.62 1.33 -16.94
CA ALA A 54 4.95 1.83 -15.61
C ALA A 54 6.47 2.02 -15.43
N ALA A 55 7.28 1.10 -15.89
CA ALA A 55 8.74 1.20 -15.87
C ALA A 55 9.24 2.39 -16.72
N ASP A 56 8.68 2.57 -17.94
CA ASP A 56 9.01 3.68 -18.84
C ASP A 56 8.61 5.05 -18.24
N VAL A 57 7.49 5.13 -17.52
CA VAL A 57 7.07 6.35 -16.80
C VAL A 57 8.03 6.67 -15.69
N LEU A 58 8.48 5.65 -14.93
CA LEU A 58 9.45 5.79 -13.85
C LEU A 58 10.86 6.12 -14.37
N GLY A 59 11.17 5.78 -15.62
CA GLY A 59 12.46 5.99 -16.24
C GLY A 59 13.47 4.88 -15.96
N VAL A 60 12.99 3.64 -15.74
CA VAL A 60 13.85 2.47 -15.48
C VAL A 60 13.55 1.35 -16.48
N SER A 61 14.51 0.43 -16.64
CA SER A 61 14.26 -0.79 -17.41
C SER A 61 13.30 -1.73 -16.66
N ARG A 62 12.52 -2.50 -17.41
CA ARG A 62 11.48 -3.39 -16.86
C ARG A 62 12.03 -4.42 -15.86
N ASP A 63 13.26 -4.91 -16.08
CA ASP A 63 13.97 -5.85 -15.21
C ASP A 63 14.37 -5.25 -13.84
N LYS A 64 14.44 -3.92 -13.73
CA LYS A 64 14.67 -3.20 -12.47
C LYS A 64 13.42 -3.05 -11.61
N LEU A 65 12.24 -3.43 -12.14
CA LEU A 65 10.97 -3.36 -11.41
C LEU A 65 10.65 -4.69 -10.73
N MET A 66 10.75 -4.73 -9.40
CA MET A 66 10.41 -5.87 -8.56
C MET A 66 8.91 -5.92 -8.28
N ILE A 67 8.28 -7.04 -8.63
CA ILE A 67 6.83 -7.24 -8.50
C ILE A 67 6.58 -8.49 -7.64
N PRO A 68 6.09 -8.33 -6.41
CA PRO A 68 5.77 -9.46 -5.56
C PRO A 68 4.49 -10.16 -5.99
N LYS A 69 4.43 -11.49 -5.78
CA LYS A 69 3.19 -12.26 -5.91
C LYS A 69 2.44 -12.23 -4.58
N GLN A 70 1.64 -11.20 -4.41
CA GLN A 70 0.85 -10.95 -3.20
C GLN A 70 -0.24 -12.02 -3.01
N THR A 71 -0.40 -12.49 -1.79
CA THR A 71 -1.39 -13.50 -1.40
C THR A 71 -2.06 -13.20 -0.06
N HIS A 72 -2.07 -11.92 0.34
CA HIS A 72 -2.65 -11.42 1.60
C HIS A 72 -1.97 -12.02 2.84
N THR A 73 -0.65 -12.15 2.78
CA THR A 73 0.20 -12.60 3.89
C THR A 73 0.74 -11.40 4.68
N ASP A 74 1.62 -11.69 5.61
CA ASP A 74 2.45 -10.74 6.35
C ASP A 74 3.94 -10.88 5.97
N CYS A 75 4.21 -11.55 4.85
CA CYS A 75 5.56 -11.79 4.37
C CYS A 75 6.13 -10.54 3.72
N VAL A 76 7.22 -10.01 4.28
CA VAL A 76 8.00 -8.89 3.76
C VAL A 76 9.42 -9.36 3.49
N LYS A 77 9.96 -9.06 2.31
CA LYS A 77 11.32 -9.46 1.90
C LYS A 77 12.22 -8.27 1.65
N CYS A 78 13.46 -8.39 2.10
CA CYS A 78 14.54 -7.51 1.66
C CYS A 78 15.02 -8.00 0.28
N VAL A 79 15.15 -7.07 -0.67
CA VAL A 79 15.47 -7.39 -2.07
C VAL A 79 16.66 -6.56 -2.56
N ASP A 80 17.43 -7.15 -3.45
CA ASP A 80 18.57 -6.54 -4.14
C ASP A 80 18.60 -6.93 -5.62
N SER A 81 19.63 -6.53 -6.34
CA SER A 81 19.78 -6.82 -7.78
C SER A 81 19.93 -8.31 -8.12
N ARG A 82 20.14 -9.18 -7.14
CA ARG A 82 20.25 -10.64 -7.30
C ARG A 82 18.94 -11.35 -7.05
N THR A 83 17.93 -10.65 -6.52
CA THR A 83 16.63 -11.22 -6.20
C THR A 83 15.91 -11.65 -7.48
N SER A 84 15.51 -12.89 -7.56
CA SER A 84 14.76 -13.42 -8.72
C SER A 84 13.23 -13.28 -8.51
N PRO A 85 12.43 -13.23 -9.60
CA PRO A 85 10.98 -13.25 -9.50
C PRO A 85 10.41 -14.46 -8.74
N ASN A 86 11.11 -15.61 -8.75
CA ASN A 86 10.70 -16.80 -8.00
C ASN A 86 10.79 -16.60 -6.49
N ASP A 87 11.71 -15.76 -6.03
CA ASP A 87 11.90 -15.43 -4.62
C ASP A 87 10.76 -14.57 -4.08
N LEU A 88 9.97 -13.92 -4.96
CA LEU A 88 8.90 -13.00 -4.61
C LEU A 88 7.51 -13.67 -4.51
N LYS A 89 7.44 -15.01 -4.55
CA LYS A 89 6.19 -15.74 -4.32
C LYS A 89 5.73 -15.59 -2.87
N PHE A 90 4.42 -15.51 -2.67
CA PHE A 90 3.78 -15.36 -1.34
C PHE A 90 4.32 -14.18 -0.52
N THR A 91 4.61 -13.08 -1.19
CA THR A 91 5.23 -11.89 -0.62
C THR A 91 4.29 -10.72 -0.80
N ASP A 92 4.02 -9.99 0.29
CA ASP A 92 3.11 -8.85 0.30
C ASP A 92 3.85 -7.53 0.60
N GLY A 93 5.16 -7.55 0.77
CA GLY A 93 5.98 -6.37 0.96
C GLY A 93 7.43 -6.56 0.56
N LEU A 94 8.04 -5.49 0.06
CA LEU A 94 9.45 -5.43 -0.35
C LEU A 94 10.15 -4.28 0.36
N ILE A 95 11.41 -4.49 0.74
CA ILE A 95 12.32 -3.49 1.33
C ILE A 95 13.61 -3.51 0.55
N THR A 96 14.18 -2.35 0.27
CA THR A 96 15.52 -2.24 -0.36
C THR A 96 16.23 -0.95 0.02
N ASP A 97 17.55 -1.00 0.05
CA ASP A 97 18.47 0.13 0.12
C ASP A 97 19.21 0.35 -1.22
N VAL A 98 18.87 -0.44 -2.23
CA VAL A 98 19.54 -0.38 -3.53
C VAL A 98 18.97 0.75 -4.38
N HIS A 99 19.81 1.72 -4.72
CA HIS A 99 19.49 2.76 -5.68
C HIS A 99 19.29 2.16 -7.09
N GLY A 100 18.38 2.75 -7.86
CA GLY A 100 18.05 2.27 -9.21
C GLY A 100 17.20 0.99 -9.25
N LEU A 101 16.84 0.41 -8.09
CA LEU A 101 15.93 -0.74 -8.00
C LEU A 101 14.53 -0.27 -7.58
N ALA A 102 13.53 -0.49 -8.44
CA ALA A 102 12.15 -0.14 -8.18
C ALA A 102 11.41 -1.29 -7.48
N ILE A 103 10.67 -0.99 -6.43
CA ILE A 103 9.83 -1.94 -5.71
C ILE A 103 8.35 -1.56 -5.81
N SER A 104 7.46 -2.53 -5.80
CA SER A 104 6.04 -2.29 -6.03
C SER A 104 5.12 -3.16 -5.19
N SER A 105 3.88 -2.71 -5.08
CA SER A 105 2.73 -3.52 -4.65
C SER A 105 1.48 -3.07 -5.41
N LYS A 106 0.47 -3.94 -5.49
CA LYS A 106 -0.77 -3.66 -6.24
C LYS A 106 -2.01 -3.88 -5.38
N ASN A 107 -3.06 -3.13 -5.71
CA ASN A 107 -4.34 -3.23 -5.02
C ASN A 107 -5.54 -2.98 -5.94
N ALA A 108 -6.70 -3.31 -5.40
CA ALA A 108 -8.01 -2.74 -5.65
C ALA A 108 -8.71 -2.78 -4.29
N ASP A 109 -8.77 -1.65 -3.60
CA ASP A 109 -9.25 -1.40 -2.23
C ASP A 109 -8.25 -1.62 -1.09
N CYS A 110 -7.45 -2.68 -1.09
CA CYS A 110 -6.50 -2.92 0.01
C CYS A 110 -5.53 -1.75 0.18
N ILE A 111 -5.06 -1.52 1.39
CA ILE A 111 -4.09 -0.45 1.68
C ILE A 111 -2.73 -0.82 1.07
N LEU A 112 -2.10 0.15 0.38
CA LEU A 112 -0.68 0.11 0.05
C LEU A 112 0.05 1.17 0.87
N LEU A 113 1.12 0.76 1.55
CA LEU A 113 1.96 1.65 2.35
C LEU A 113 3.36 1.75 1.72
N ASN A 114 3.81 2.98 1.53
CA ASN A 114 5.16 3.30 1.10
C ASN A 114 5.94 3.84 2.29
N PHE A 115 7.10 3.28 2.60
CA PHE A 115 7.98 3.75 3.67
C PHE A 115 9.28 4.28 3.09
N TYR A 116 9.83 5.30 3.73
CA TYR A 116 11.15 5.83 3.41
C TYR A 116 11.87 6.32 4.66
N ASP A 117 13.07 5.84 4.86
CA ASP A 117 14.02 6.40 5.82
C ASP A 117 15.06 7.26 5.07
N PRO A 118 15.01 8.61 5.18
CA PRO A 118 15.93 9.49 4.47
C PRO A 118 17.35 9.48 5.04
N VAL A 119 17.55 8.99 6.27
CA VAL A 119 18.85 8.88 6.92
C VAL A 119 19.58 7.64 6.44
N LYS A 120 18.89 6.50 6.44
CA LYS A 120 19.47 5.20 6.03
C LYS A 120 19.33 4.93 4.53
N LYS A 121 18.56 5.76 3.79
CA LYS A 121 18.27 5.56 2.37
C LYS A 121 17.66 4.17 2.11
N VAL A 122 16.59 3.87 2.82
CA VAL A 122 15.86 2.60 2.70
C VAL A 122 14.42 2.89 2.35
N ILE A 123 13.90 2.20 1.32
CA ILE A 123 12.51 2.24 0.93
C ILE A 123 11.82 0.92 1.20
N ALA A 124 10.51 0.96 1.51
CA ALA A 124 9.67 -0.23 1.54
C ALA A 124 8.30 0.07 0.90
N ASN A 125 7.76 -0.92 0.22
CA ASN A 125 6.44 -0.84 -0.41
C ASN A 125 5.68 -2.13 -0.07
N ILE A 126 4.52 -2.01 0.60
CA ILE A 126 3.78 -3.16 1.11
C ILE A 126 2.29 -3.11 0.78
N HIS A 127 1.70 -4.29 0.68
CA HIS A 127 0.27 -4.51 0.56
C HIS A 127 -0.30 -4.94 1.93
N SER A 128 -1.03 -4.03 2.57
CA SER A 128 -1.70 -4.24 3.85
C SER A 128 -3.21 -4.43 3.65
N GLY A 129 -3.62 -5.53 3.01
CA GLY A 129 -5.01 -5.97 3.02
C GLY A 129 -5.44 -6.30 4.46
N TRP A 130 -6.74 -6.42 4.77
CA TRP A 130 -7.21 -6.59 6.15
C TRP A 130 -6.54 -7.77 6.88
N ARG A 131 -6.27 -8.88 6.18
CA ARG A 131 -5.54 -10.01 6.76
C ARG A 131 -4.08 -9.68 7.09
N GLY A 132 -3.41 -8.92 6.21
CA GLY A 132 -2.06 -8.42 6.45
C GLY A 132 -2.01 -7.40 7.59
N THR A 133 -3.00 -6.49 7.66
CA THR A 133 -3.19 -5.55 8.76
C THR A 133 -3.34 -6.28 10.10
N TYR A 134 -4.20 -7.31 10.15
CA TYR A 134 -4.42 -8.10 11.37
C TYR A 134 -3.20 -8.93 11.77
N LYS A 135 -2.37 -9.33 10.80
CA LYS A 135 -1.05 -9.94 11.05
C LYS A 135 0.07 -8.92 11.28
N LYS A 136 -0.29 -7.63 11.35
CA LYS A 136 0.61 -6.50 11.65
C LYS A 136 1.76 -6.36 10.64
N ILE A 137 1.46 -6.47 9.33
CA ILE A 137 2.49 -6.38 8.27
C ILE A 137 3.24 -5.04 8.30
N ALA A 138 2.57 -3.93 8.60
CA ALA A 138 3.20 -2.61 8.71
C ALA A 138 4.23 -2.57 9.84
N GLU A 139 3.86 -3.07 11.03
CA GLU A 139 4.76 -3.21 12.19
C GLU A 139 5.97 -4.08 11.84
N LYS A 140 5.74 -5.26 11.24
CA LYS A 140 6.80 -6.19 10.82
C LYS A 140 7.74 -5.57 9.78
N THR A 141 7.23 -4.71 8.91
CA THR A 141 8.04 -3.99 7.93
C THR A 141 8.99 -3.03 8.63
N VAL A 142 8.49 -2.20 9.54
CA VAL A 142 9.33 -1.25 10.29
C VAL A 142 10.36 -1.99 11.15
N ILE A 143 9.97 -3.08 11.84
CA ILE A 143 10.91 -3.91 12.60
C ILE A 143 12.03 -4.47 11.70
N LYS A 144 11.71 -4.90 10.47
CA LYS A 144 12.73 -5.34 9.50
C LYS A 144 13.63 -4.19 9.04
N MET A 145 13.08 -2.98 8.82
CA MET A 145 13.89 -1.80 8.49
C MET A 145 14.86 -1.47 9.63
N ILE A 146 14.42 -1.56 10.88
CA ILE A 146 15.27 -1.38 12.06
C ILE A 146 16.38 -2.44 12.10
N ASN A 147 15.99 -3.71 12.07
CA ASN A 147 16.92 -4.83 12.30
C ASN A 147 17.93 -5.02 11.18
N ASN A 148 17.55 -4.81 9.93
CA ASN A 148 18.38 -5.13 8.77
C ASN A 148 19.17 -3.92 8.25
N TYR A 149 18.67 -2.68 8.50
CA TYR A 149 19.25 -1.46 7.95
C TYR A 149 19.60 -0.42 9.02
N GLY A 150 19.25 -0.68 10.29
CA GLY A 150 19.51 0.25 11.40
C GLY A 150 18.68 1.52 11.32
N CYS A 151 17.48 1.46 10.73
CA CYS A 151 16.54 2.57 10.68
C CYS A 151 16.08 2.95 12.09
N ASN A 152 15.83 4.25 12.32
CA ASN A 152 15.16 4.73 13.54
C ASN A 152 13.68 5.04 13.22
N PRO A 153 12.70 4.49 13.94
CA PRO A 153 11.29 4.78 13.69
C PRO A 153 10.95 6.28 13.59
N GLU A 154 11.62 7.11 14.37
CA GLU A 154 11.43 8.56 14.32
C GLU A 154 11.85 9.20 12.99
N ASP A 155 12.72 8.55 12.21
CA ASP A 155 13.19 9.05 10.92
C ASP A 155 12.33 8.56 9.75
N ILE A 156 11.59 7.46 9.95
CA ILE A 156 10.79 6.81 8.90
C ILE A 156 9.54 7.63 8.56
N TRP A 157 9.34 7.88 7.28
CA TRP A 157 8.10 8.38 6.70
C TRP A 157 7.25 7.22 6.20
N CYS A 158 5.94 7.32 6.38
CA CYS A 158 4.96 6.39 5.83
C CYS A 158 3.93 7.15 4.99
N PHE A 159 3.61 6.64 3.79
CA PHE A 159 2.65 7.25 2.86
C PHE A 159 1.55 6.24 2.56
N ILE A 160 0.31 6.62 2.86
CA ILE A 160 -0.88 5.77 2.72
C ILE A 160 -1.54 6.08 1.39
N ASN A 161 -1.47 5.13 0.46
CA ASN A 161 -2.03 5.25 -0.89
C ASN A 161 -3.57 5.12 -0.89
N PRO A 162 -4.25 5.42 -2.04
CA PRO A 162 -5.68 5.21 -2.20
C PRO A 162 -6.11 3.80 -1.80
N SER A 163 -7.14 3.74 -0.96
CA SER A 163 -7.66 2.47 -0.42
C SER A 163 -9.12 2.60 -0.03
N ILE A 164 -9.78 1.49 0.27
CA ILE A 164 -11.11 1.51 0.89
C ILE A 164 -11.04 2.17 2.27
N ARG A 165 -12.04 2.99 2.60
CA ARG A 165 -12.14 3.68 3.89
C ARG A 165 -13.23 3.07 4.76
N VAL A 166 -13.25 3.45 6.03
CA VAL A 166 -14.16 2.92 7.04
C VAL A 166 -15.60 2.89 6.58
N ASP A 167 -16.11 3.94 5.94
CA ASP A 167 -17.49 4.05 5.45
C ASP A 167 -17.89 2.95 4.44
N HIS A 168 -16.93 2.30 3.82
CA HIS A 168 -17.15 1.29 2.78
C HIS A 168 -16.58 -0.09 3.11
N PHE A 169 -15.71 -0.19 4.14
CA PHE A 169 -15.14 -1.46 4.55
C PHE A 169 -16.04 -2.18 5.57
N GLU A 170 -17.19 -2.62 5.07
CA GLU A 170 -18.17 -3.41 5.82
C GLU A 170 -17.74 -4.87 5.90
N VAL A 171 -17.83 -5.46 7.10
CA VAL A 171 -17.44 -6.82 7.44
C VAL A 171 -18.49 -7.52 8.32
N ASP A 172 -18.37 -8.84 8.44
CA ASP A 172 -19.15 -9.67 9.35
C ASP A 172 -18.58 -9.65 10.78
N THR A 173 -19.38 -10.18 11.72
CA THR A 173 -19.05 -10.23 13.16
C THR A 173 -17.74 -10.94 13.44
N ASP A 174 -17.43 -12.03 12.73
CA ASP A 174 -16.21 -12.82 12.91
C ASP A 174 -14.93 -11.99 12.65
N VAL A 175 -14.94 -11.17 11.61
CA VAL A 175 -13.82 -10.27 11.29
C VAL A 175 -13.69 -9.16 12.34
N MET A 176 -14.82 -8.63 12.82
CA MET A 176 -14.85 -7.61 13.86
C MET A 176 -14.32 -8.16 15.19
N GLU A 177 -14.81 -9.35 15.62
CA GLU A 177 -14.37 -9.99 16.87
C GLU A 177 -12.87 -10.31 16.84
N LEU A 178 -12.37 -10.85 15.72
CA LEU A 178 -10.95 -11.07 15.53
C LEU A 178 -10.14 -9.77 15.65
N GLY A 179 -10.66 -8.66 15.13
CA GLY A 179 -10.03 -7.34 15.29
C GLY A 179 -9.96 -6.90 16.75
N LYS A 180 -11.05 -7.08 17.52
CA LYS A 180 -11.08 -6.80 18.96
C LYS A 180 -10.08 -7.66 19.73
N GLU A 181 -10.00 -8.95 19.41
CA GLU A 181 -9.04 -9.87 20.05
C GLU A 181 -7.59 -9.43 19.80
N ILE A 182 -7.23 -9.18 18.53
CA ILE A 182 -5.85 -8.86 18.13
C ILE A 182 -5.40 -7.50 18.64
N PHE A 183 -6.28 -6.49 18.65
CA PHE A 183 -5.92 -5.10 18.95
C PHE A 183 -6.43 -4.60 20.30
N GLY A 184 -7.05 -5.45 21.12
CA GLY A 184 -7.55 -5.09 22.44
C GLY A 184 -6.48 -4.48 23.37
N PHE A 185 -5.20 -4.85 23.18
CA PHE A 185 -4.08 -4.29 23.92
C PHE A 185 -3.88 -2.78 23.71
N THR A 186 -4.40 -2.22 22.61
CA THR A 186 -4.30 -0.79 22.31
C THR A 186 -5.25 0.06 23.13
N ASN A 187 -6.29 -0.53 23.73
CA ASN A 187 -7.44 0.15 24.37
C ASN A 187 -8.14 1.15 23.43
N ARG A 188 -8.03 0.97 22.11
CA ARG A 188 -8.55 1.87 21.07
C ARG A 188 -9.46 1.15 20.06
N THR A 189 -9.99 -0.01 20.42
CA THR A 189 -10.83 -0.80 19.50
C THR A 189 -12.08 -0.04 19.05
N ASP A 190 -12.65 0.79 19.90
CA ASP A 190 -13.83 1.60 19.59
C ASP A 190 -13.52 2.77 18.62
N ASP A 191 -12.24 3.15 18.47
CA ASP A 191 -11.84 4.19 17.53
C ASP A 191 -11.94 3.68 16.07
N PHE A 192 -11.64 2.41 15.82
CA PHE A 192 -11.58 1.83 14.46
C PHE A 192 -12.67 0.82 14.15
N ILE A 193 -13.56 0.45 15.09
CA ILE A 193 -14.72 -0.42 14.87
C ILE A 193 -15.98 0.41 15.05
N GLN A 194 -16.79 0.47 14.00
CA GLN A 194 -18.05 1.18 13.98
C GLN A 194 -19.20 0.19 13.76
N LEU A 195 -20.35 0.47 14.36
CA LEU A 195 -21.58 -0.28 14.10
C LEU A 195 -22.07 0.04 12.69
N GLY A 196 -22.19 -0.98 11.86
CA GLY A 196 -22.72 -0.87 10.51
C GLY A 196 -24.22 -1.14 10.45
N ARG A 197 -24.74 -1.42 9.26
CA ARG A 197 -26.15 -1.74 9.02
C ARG A 197 -26.51 -3.17 9.44
N ILE A 198 -27.80 -3.44 9.52
CA ILE A 198 -28.32 -4.82 9.53
C ILE A 198 -28.56 -5.24 8.08
N PHE A 199 -27.97 -6.34 7.66
CA PHE A 199 -28.17 -6.92 6.33
C PHE A 199 -28.57 -8.40 6.47
N GLU A 200 -29.68 -8.78 5.86
CA GLU A 200 -30.28 -10.15 5.97
C GLU A 200 -30.36 -10.67 7.41
N GLY A 201 -30.78 -9.80 8.33
CA GLY A 201 -30.91 -10.13 9.76
C GLY A 201 -29.59 -10.25 10.52
N LYS A 202 -28.44 -9.96 9.90
CA LYS A 202 -27.12 -9.99 10.52
C LYS A 202 -26.58 -8.58 10.72
N GLN A 203 -26.01 -8.34 11.90
CA GLN A 203 -25.30 -7.10 12.17
C GLN A 203 -24.00 -7.07 11.38
N LYS A 204 -23.74 -5.97 10.67
CA LYS A 204 -22.47 -5.67 9.99
C LYS A 204 -21.71 -4.61 10.78
N TYR A 205 -20.42 -4.54 10.54
CA TYR A 205 -19.51 -3.60 11.16
C TYR A 205 -18.63 -2.95 10.11
N ASN A 206 -18.23 -1.69 10.34
CA ASN A 206 -17.26 -1.00 9.52
C ASN A 206 -15.93 -0.92 10.28
N ILE A 207 -14.83 -1.24 9.62
CA ILE A 207 -13.51 -1.26 10.25
C ILE A 207 -12.58 -0.26 9.55
N ASP A 208 -11.96 0.61 10.33
CA ASP A 208 -10.92 1.52 9.85
C ASP A 208 -9.54 0.84 9.89
N THR A 209 -9.20 0.12 8.82
CA THR A 209 -7.90 -0.52 8.69
C THR A 209 -6.76 0.49 8.48
N VAL A 210 -7.06 1.71 8.01
CA VAL A 210 -6.08 2.80 7.93
C VAL A 210 -5.68 3.24 9.33
N LEU A 211 -6.66 3.50 10.19
CA LEU A 211 -6.42 3.89 11.58
C LEU A 211 -5.67 2.79 12.35
N ILE A 212 -6.00 1.52 12.13
CA ILE A 212 -5.25 0.40 12.74
C ILE A 212 -3.77 0.46 12.35
N ASN A 213 -3.44 0.63 11.06
CA ASN A 213 -2.04 0.74 10.63
C ASN A 213 -1.34 1.97 11.26
N ARG A 214 -2.04 3.12 11.35
CA ARG A 214 -1.49 4.32 12.02
C ARG A 214 -1.17 4.06 13.48
N ILE A 215 -2.10 3.47 14.24
CA ILE A 215 -1.91 3.13 15.66
C ILE A 215 -0.68 2.22 15.84
N LEU A 216 -0.53 1.19 15.01
CA LEU A 216 0.61 0.27 15.06
C LEU A 216 1.93 1.00 14.79
N LEU A 217 1.97 1.87 13.79
CA LEU A 217 3.17 2.63 13.43
C LEU A 217 3.54 3.66 14.50
N GLU A 218 2.57 4.39 15.04
CA GLU A 218 2.77 5.33 16.14
C GLU A 218 3.27 4.62 17.42
N THR A 219 2.73 3.43 17.71
CA THR A 219 3.18 2.60 18.84
C THR A 219 4.65 2.16 18.70
N LEU A 220 5.14 2.00 17.47
CA LEU A 220 6.56 1.71 17.18
C LEU A 220 7.47 2.95 17.25
N GLY A 221 6.89 4.15 17.38
CA GLY A 221 7.65 5.40 17.48
C GLY A 221 7.74 6.18 16.16
N LEU A 222 6.98 5.85 15.12
CA LEU A 222 6.84 6.76 13.99
C LEU A 222 6.10 8.03 14.44
N LYS A 223 6.60 9.18 14.02
CA LYS A 223 5.97 10.46 14.36
C LYS A 223 4.68 10.64 13.58
N PRO A 224 3.56 11.06 14.21
CA PRO A 224 2.27 11.22 13.53
C PRO A 224 2.33 12.11 12.28
N GLU A 225 3.13 13.19 12.31
CA GLU A 225 3.35 14.11 11.18
C GLU A 225 4.14 13.49 10.01
N LYS A 226 4.77 12.34 10.22
CA LYS A 226 5.46 11.56 9.17
C LYS A 226 4.60 10.45 8.59
N ILE A 227 3.36 10.29 9.04
CA ILE A 227 2.39 9.37 8.47
C ILE A 227 1.40 10.16 7.60
N VAL A 228 1.74 10.28 6.32
CA VAL A 228 1.01 11.08 5.33
C VAL A 228 -0.05 10.22 4.65
N ASP A 229 -1.31 10.64 4.71
CA ASP A 229 -2.42 9.96 4.06
C ASP A 229 -2.94 10.78 2.87
N CYS A 230 -3.15 10.15 1.71
CA CYS A 230 -3.75 10.81 0.55
C CYS A 230 -5.25 11.11 0.72
N GLU A 231 -5.91 10.49 1.70
CA GLU A 231 -7.35 10.60 2.01
C GLU A 231 -8.29 10.23 0.84
N ILE A 232 -7.80 9.43 -0.11
CA ILE A 232 -8.60 8.99 -1.26
C ILE A 232 -9.25 7.64 -0.95
N CYS A 233 -10.58 7.63 -0.90
CA CYS A 233 -11.37 6.40 -0.87
C CYS A 233 -11.49 5.80 -2.27
N SER A 234 -11.08 4.53 -2.44
CA SER A 234 -11.18 3.83 -3.72
C SER A 234 -12.62 3.64 -4.19
N VAL A 235 -13.55 3.37 -3.28
CA VAL A 235 -14.98 3.18 -3.60
C VAL A 235 -15.65 4.49 -4.01
N CYS A 236 -15.40 5.57 -3.26
CA CYS A 236 -15.96 6.90 -3.60
C CYS A 236 -15.41 7.44 -4.93
N ASN A 237 -14.21 7.04 -5.32
CA ASN A 237 -13.52 7.50 -6.52
C ASN A 237 -13.32 6.38 -7.55
N LYS A 238 -14.20 5.39 -7.58
CA LYS A 238 -14.09 4.20 -8.44
C LYS A 238 -14.01 4.50 -9.94
N ASP A 239 -14.46 5.66 -10.37
CA ASP A 239 -14.30 6.15 -11.74
C ASP A 239 -12.82 6.45 -12.10
N LYS A 240 -11.98 6.70 -11.11
CA LYS A 240 -10.56 7.08 -11.28
C LYS A 240 -9.59 6.12 -10.60
N VAL A 241 -10.02 5.46 -9.53
CA VAL A 241 -9.20 4.55 -8.72
C VAL A 241 -9.73 3.13 -8.85
N ALA A 242 -8.85 2.14 -8.94
CA ALA A 242 -9.25 0.73 -8.99
C ALA A 242 -9.91 0.32 -7.67
N SER A 243 -11.09 -0.31 -7.76
CA SER A 243 -11.86 -0.74 -6.59
C SER A 243 -12.62 -2.04 -6.86
N ALA A 244 -12.28 -3.10 -6.18
CA ALA A 244 -13.01 -4.37 -6.27
C ALA A 244 -14.43 -4.24 -5.66
N ARG A 245 -14.57 -3.51 -4.56
CA ARG A 245 -15.87 -3.24 -3.90
C ARG A 245 -16.76 -2.34 -4.75
N GLY A 246 -16.18 -1.31 -5.37
CA GLY A 246 -16.91 -0.32 -6.15
C GLY A 246 -17.27 -0.79 -7.57
N ASP A 247 -16.38 -1.54 -8.23
CA ASP A 247 -16.52 -1.98 -9.63
C ASP A 247 -17.21 -3.35 -9.76
N GLY A 248 -17.15 -4.19 -8.71
CA GLY A 248 -17.68 -5.55 -8.78
C GLY A 248 -16.83 -6.48 -9.65
N GLN A 249 -17.48 -7.39 -10.39
CA GLN A 249 -16.77 -8.33 -11.27
C GLN A 249 -16.03 -7.59 -12.39
N GLY A 250 -14.79 -8.04 -12.69
CA GLY A 250 -13.98 -7.44 -13.77
C GLY A 250 -13.25 -6.17 -13.37
N TYR A 251 -13.07 -5.91 -12.05
CA TYR A 251 -12.29 -4.78 -11.58
C TYR A 251 -10.83 -4.84 -12.03
N THR A 252 -10.27 -3.68 -12.31
CA THR A 252 -8.83 -3.50 -12.59
C THR A 252 -8.04 -3.40 -11.30
N ARG A 253 -6.69 -3.49 -11.39
CA ARG A 253 -5.80 -3.21 -10.28
C ARG A 253 -4.91 -2.01 -10.56
N ALA A 254 -4.64 -1.27 -9.50
CA ALA A 254 -3.62 -0.23 -9.47
C ALA A 254 -2.31 -0.79 -8.91
N ILE A 255 -1.19 -0.11 -9.22
CA ILE A 255 0.12 -0.40 -8.66
C ILE A 255 0.67 0.86 -7.96
N SER A 256 1.29 0.69 -6.81
CA SER A 256 2.19 1.65 -6.21
C SER A 256 3.63 1.23 -6.50
N ILE A 257 4.44 2.14 -6.99
CA ILE A 257 5.86 1.92 -7.30
C ILE A 257 6.68 3.01 -6.63
N MET A 258 7.85 2.66 -6.13
CA MET A 258 8.84 3.62 -5.65
C MET A 258 10.26 3.17 -5.93
N ILE A 259 11.15 4.17 -6.10
CA ILE A 259 12.57 3.98 -6.40
C ILE A 259 13.40 5.12 -5.81
N MET A 260 14.55 4.81 -5.26
CA MET A 260 15.59 5.80 -5.00
C MET A 260 16.41 5.95 -6.29
N PRO A 261 16.51 7.17 -6.88
CA PRO A 261 17.32 7.41 -8.06
C PRO A 261 18.80 7.04 -7.85
N GLU A 262 19.51 6.73 -8.95
CA GLU A 262 20.96 6.48 -8.93
C GLU A 262 21.75 7.71 -8.53
#